data_303097c53996efd5deb0965a6d47c5cc
#
_entry.id   303097c53996efd5deb0965a6d47c5cc
#
_cell.length_a   1.000
_cell.length_b   1.000
_cell.length_c   1.000
_cell.angle_alpha   90.00
_cell.angle_beta   90.00
_cell.angle_gamma   90.00
#
_symmetry.space_group_name_H-M   'P 1'
#
loop_
_entity.id
_entity.type
_entity.pdbx_description
1 polymer ?
#
loop_
_entity_poly.entity_id
_entity_poly.type
_entity_poly.pdbx_seq_one_letter_code
_entity_poly.pdbx_strand_id
1 'polypeptide(L)'
;EMCIRDRCCIIDDEPLAIELLESYVKKTPFLQLEASFTSAVQAIERISKGDIDLIFLDIQMPELDGMEFSRMIEGKSRVIFTTAFGQYAVDSYKVNAVDYLLKPFAYTDFLKAAQKALQWFELSSGTGEMHSPNKSYIFVKSDYKLKQIPLDKVLYIEGLKLSLIHI
;
A
#
# COMPACT_ATOMS: atom_id res chain seq x y z
N GLU A 1 -15.73 22.79 -0.84
CA GLU A 1 -15.29 21.42 -1.21
C GLU A 1 -14.45 20.89 -0.06
N MET A 2 -15.02 19.99 0.73
CA MET A 2 -14.29 19.27 1.75
C MET A 2 -13.40 18.24 1.02
N CYS A 3 -12.15 18.55 0.84
CA CYS A 3 -11.15 17.55 0.43
C CYS A 3 -11.09 16.52 1.56
N ILE A 4 -11.62 15.34 1.34
CA ILE A 4 -11.47 14.21 2.26
C ILE A 4 -9.97 13.90 2.24
N ARG A 5 -9.30 14.18 3.36
CA ARG A 5 -7.90 13.82 3.56
C ARG A 5 -7.87 12.44 4.17
N ASP A 6 -7.13 11.54 3.57
CA ASP A 6 -6.94 10.21 4.13
C ASP A 6 -6.11 10.33 5.42
N ARG A 7 -6.69 9.82 6.51
CA ARG A 7 -6.06 9.85 7.83
C ARG A 7 -4.99 8.78 7.89
N CYS A 8 -3.76 9.18 8.10
CA CYS A 8 -2.63 8.26 8.13
C CYS A 8 -1.95 8.19 9.48
N CYS A 9 -1.31 7.06 9.72
CA CYS A 9 -0.50 6.76 10.88
C CYS A 9 0.88 6.26 10.43
N ILE A 10 1.91 6.55 11.22
CA ILE A 10 3.29 6.09 10.98
C ILE A 10 3.69 5.19 12.14
N ILE A 11 4.26 4.02 11.84
CA ILE A 11 4.75 3.06 12.83
C ILE A 11 6.12 2.59 12.38
N ASP A 12 7.16 2.99 13.12
CA ASP A 12 8.56 2.68 12.81
C ASP A 12 9.37 2.81 14.10
N ASP A 13 10.19 1.84 14.47
CA ASP A 13 10.97 1.90 15.70
C ASP A 13 12.16 2.86 15.61
N GLU A 14 12.46 3.36 14.42
CA GLU A 14 13.52 4.33 14.17
C GLU A 14 12.97 5.77 14.17
N PRO A 15 13.29 6.63 15.16
CA PRO A 15 12.75 7.99 15.26
C PRO A 15 13.05 8.86 14.03
N LEU A 16 14.23 8.70 13.41
CA LEU A 16 14.61 9.46 12.22
C LEU A 16 13.75 9.09 10.99
N ALA A 17 13.35 7.81 10.88
CA ALA A 17 12.43 7.37 9.83
C ALA A 17 11.04 7.97 10.04
N ILE A 18 10.56 8.04 11.27
CA ILE A 18 9.31 8.73 11.63
C ILE A 18 9.38 10.20 11.21
N GLU A 19 10.41 10.94 11.62
CA GLU A 19 10.58 12.36 11.28
C GLU A 19 10.59 12.59 9.76
N LEU A 20 11.26 11.72 9.00
CA LEU A 20 11.29 11.78 7.55
C LEU A 20 9.89 11.59 6.96
N LEU A 21 9.18 10.54 7.36
CA LEU A 21 7.83 10.23 6.91
C LEU A 21 6.83 11.34 7.28
N GLU A 22 6.91 11.89 8.49
CA GLU A 22 6.11 13.04 8.91
C GLU A 22 6.33 14.25 8.01
N SER A 23 7.61 14.52 7.65
CA SER A 23 7.94 15.61 6.75
C SER A 23 7.34 15.41 5.36
N TYR A 24 7.26 14.16 4.89
CA TYR A 24 6.68 13.80 3.61
C TYR A 24 5.15 13.90 3.64
N VAL A 25 4.51 13.42 4.70
CA VAL A 25 3.06 13.55 4.90
C VAL A 25 2.65 15.03 4.92
N LYS A 26 3.37 15.88 5.66
CA LYS A 26 3.10 17.34 5.71
C LYS A 26 3.17 18.03 4.35
N LYS A 27 3.99 17.52 3.42
CA LYS A 27 4.11 18.03 2.04
C LYS A 27 3.04 17.48 1.10
N THR A 28 2.24 16.48 1.53
CA THR A 28 1.28 15.77 0.70
C THR A 28 -0.15 16.20 1.06
N PRO A 29 -0.82 17.07 0.25
CA PRO A 29 -2.05 17.74 0.66
C PRO A 29 -3.25 16.83 0.92
N PHE A 30 -3.28 15.65 0.31
CA PHE A 30 -4.37 14.67 0.47
C PHE A 30 -4.19 13.71 1.64
N LEU A 31 -3.08 13.82 2.41
CA LEU A 31 -2.85 13.05 3.63
C LEU A 31 -3.00 13.94 4.87
N GLN A 32 -3.49 13.33 5.95
CA GLN A 32 -3.55 13.93 7.27
C GLN A 32 -2.91 12.99 8.28
N LEU A 33 -1.82 13.44 8.92
CA LEU A 33 -1.18 12.66 9.97
C LEU A 33 -2.00 12.73 11.25
N GLU A 34 -2.41 11.56 11.76
CA GLU A 34 -3.16 11.43 13.01
C GLU A 34 -2.28 11.04 14.18
N ALA A 35 -1.30 10.17 13.97
CA ALA A 35 -0.39 9.72 15.01
C ALA A 35 0.87 9.07 14.43
N SER A 36 1.93 9.03 15.24
CA SER A 36 3.16 8.29 14.97
C SER A 36 3.53 7.47 16.20
N PHE A 37 4.01 6.26 16.00
CA PHE A 37 4.38 5.31 17.05
C PHE A 37 5.74 4.69 16.78
N THR A 38 6.52 4.48 17.85
CA THR A 38 7.79 3.76 17.79
C THR A 38 7.64 2.26 18.04
N SER A 39 6.42 1.76 18.24
CA SER A 39 6.12 0.36 18.48
C SER A 39 4.74 0.00 17.91
N ALA A 40 4.66 -1.16 17.26
CA ALA A 40 3.39 -1.70 16.78
C ALA A 40 2.40 -1.97 17.92
N VAL A 41 2.90 -2.41 19.07
CA VAL A 41 2.07 -2.69 20.26
C VAL A 41 1.36 -1.42 20.74
N GLN A 42 2.05 -0.28 20.76
CA GLN A 42 1.46 1.01 21.14
C GLN A 42 0.39 1.48 20.15
N ALA A 43 0.55 1.13 18.88
CA ALA A 43 -0.38 1.53 17.84
C ALA A 43 -1.71 0.74 17.84
N ILE A 44 -1.75 -0.46 18.45
CA ILE A 44 -2.93 -1.35 18.41
C ILE A 44 -4.20 -0.64 18.89
N GLU A 45 -4.13 0.05 20.03
CA GLU A 45 -5.29 0.73 20.61
C GLU A 45 -5.81 1.82 19.68
N ARG A 46 -4.91 2.62 19.10
CA ARG A 46 -5.28 3.73 18.20
C ARG A 46 -5.94 3.23 16.92
N ILE A 47 -5.36 2.19 16.32
CA ILE A 47 -5.86 1.62 15.05
C ILE A 47 -7.16 0.85 15.27
N SER A 48 -7.35 0.25 16.44
CA SER A 48 -8.59 -0.46 16.77
C SER A 48 -9.83 0.44 16.78
N LYS A 49 -9.67 1.76 16.92
CA LYS A 49 -10.77 2.73 16.82
C LYS A 49 -11.36 2.84 15.40
N GLY A 50 -10.63 2.35 14.37
CA GLY A 50 -11.12 2.24 13.00
C GLY A 50 -11.24 3.55 12.23
N ASP A 51 -10.54 4.60 12.69
CA ASP A 51 -10.53 5.93 12.07
C ASP A 51 -9.22 6.27 11.36
N ILE A 52 -8.35 5.28 11.14
CA ILE A 52 -7.12 5.38 10.35
C ILE A 52 -7.34 4.69 9.01
N ASP A 53 -7.11 5.40 7.93
CA ASP A 53 -7.32 4.91 6.57
C ASP A 53 -6.06 4.26 6.01
N LEU A 54 -4.87 4.86 6.27
CA LEU A 54 -3.58 4.44 5.74
C LEU A 54 -2.53 4.33 6.85
N ILE A 55 -1.69 3.30 6.80
CA ILE A 55 -0.59 3.10 7.72
C ILE A 55 0.72 2.95 6.94
N PHE A 56 1.70 3.79 7.26
CA PHE A 56 3.09 3.56 6.89
C PHE A 56 3.73 2.73 8.00
N LEU A 57 4.16 1.51 7.67
CA LEU A 57 4.50 0.49 8.65
C LEU A 57 5.87 -0.11 8.35
N ASP A 58 6.80 0.08 9.28
CA ASP A 58 8.06 -0.66 9.20
C ASP A 58 7.84 -2.16 9.42
N ILE A 59 8.58 -2.98 8.68
CA ILE A 59 8.49 -4.44 8.82
C ILE A 59 9.28 -4.91 10.02
N GLN A 60 10.49 -4.41 10.20
CA GLN A 60 11.40 -4.91 11.23
C GLN A 60 11.33 -4.07 12.50
N MET A 61 10.43 -4.44 13.37
CA MET A 61 10.30 -3.83 14.69
C MET A 61 10.46 -4.86 15.82
N PRO A 62 10.96 -4.44 17.00
CA PRO A 62 10.96 -5.29 18.19
C PRO A 62 9.55 -5.71 18.61
N GLU A 63 9.43 -6.82 19.32
CA GLU A 63 8.22 -7.38 19.92
C GLU A 63 7.16 -7.88 18.94
N LEU A 64 6.78 -7.08 17.96
CA LEU A 64 5.77 -7.41 16.96
C LEU A 64 6.21 -6.87 15.61
N ASP A 65 6.47 -7.76 14.67
CA ASP A 65 6.90 -7.39 13.33
C ASP A 65 5.73 -6.81 12.51
N GLY A 66 6.05 -5.94 11.55
CA GLY A 66 5.04 -5.23 10.76
C GLY A 66 4.16 -6.16 9.92
N MET A 67 4.68 -7.31 9.48
CA MET A 67 3.90 -8.28 8.72
C MET A 67 2.85 -8.98 9.60
N GLU A 68 3.20 -9.33 10.83
CA GLU A 68 2.25 -9.88 11.82
C GLU A 68 1.21 -8.85 12.21
N PHE A 69 1.65 -7.62 12.50
CA PHE A 69 0.75 -6.51 12.82
C PHE A 69 -0.26 -6.25 11.69
N SER A 70 0.18 -6.25 10.42
CA SER A 70 -0.71 -6.01 9.29
C SER A 70 -1.81 -7.07 9.15
N ARG A 71 -1.53 -8.33 9.49
CA ARG A 71 -2.54 -9.40 9.51
C ARG A 71 -3.59 -9.19 10.61
N MET A 72 -3.16 -8.66 11.77
CA MET A 72 -4.08 -8.37 12.89
C MET A 72 -5.07 -7.25 12.58
N ILE A 73 -4.67 -6.29 11.74
CA ILE A 73 -5.50 -5.14 11.36
C ILE A 73 -6.17 -5.28 9.99
N GLU A 74 -6.11 -6.47 9.38
CA GLU A 74 -6.65 -6.73 8.05
C GLU A 74 -8.11 -6.27 7.93
N GLY A 75 -8.40 -5.54 6.85
CA GLY A 75 -9.73 -4.98 6.58
C GLY A 75 -10.07 -3.67 7.29
N LYS A 76 -9.24 -3.19 8.24
CA LYS A 76 -9.48 -1.93 8.96
C LYS A 76 -8.78 -0.74 8.33
N SER A 77 -7.53 -0.92 7.92
CA SER A 77 -6.69 0.12 7.33
C SER A 77 -5.89 -0.46 6.18
N ARG A 78 -5.44 0.38 5.27
CA ARG A 78 -4.49 -0.01 4.22
C ARG A 78 -3.06 0.21 4.69
N VAL A 79 -2.13 -0.59 4.18
CA VAL A 79 -0.74 -0.56 4.60
C VAL A 79 0.18 -0.27 3.43
N ILE A 80 1.12 0.64 3.63
CA ILE A 80 2.33 0.81 2.83
C ILE A 80 3.48 0.40 3.72
N PHE A 81 4.19 -0.66 3.35
CA PHE A 81 5.34 -1.11 4.11
C PHE A 81 6.57 -0.25 3.84
N THR A 82 7.38 -0.04 4.88
CA THR A 82 8.73 0.50 4.79
C THR A 82 9.73 -0.51 5.34
N THR A 83 10.91 -0.64 4.76
CA THR A 83 11.94 -1.56 5.25
C THR A 83 13.30 -1.31 4.63
N ALA A 84 14.36 -1.70 5.32
CA ALA A 84 15.73 -1.71 4.79
C ALA A 84 16.03 -2.94 3.91
N PHE A 85 15.16 -3.95 3.87
CA PHE A 85 15.43 -5.25 3.24
C PHE A 85 14.50 -5.58 2.08
N GLY A 86 15.05 -5.64 0.87
CA GLY A 86 14.31 -5.91 -0.37
C GLY A 86 13.67 -7.30 -0.46
N GLN A 87 14.10 -8.27 0.34
CA GLN A 87 13.55 -9.62 0.34
C GLN A 87 12.09 -9.69 0.79
N TYR A 88 11.66 -8.78 1.66
CA TYR A 88 10.28 -8.72 2.14
C TYR A 88 9.27 -8.22 1.09
N ALA A 89 9.74 -7.61 0.00
CA ALA A 89 8.87 -7.21 -1.11
C ALA A 89 8.11 -8.40 -1.72
N VAL A 90 8.69 -9.60 -1.67
CA VAL A 90 8.08 -10.82 -2.21
C VAL A 90 6.98 -11.36 -1.27
N ASP A 91 7.16 -11.23 0.04
CA ASP A 91 6.18 -11.70 1.03
C ASP A 91 5.03 -10.72 1.25
N SER A 92 5.20 -9.45 0.91
CA SER A 92 4.15 -8.42 0.98
C SER A 92 2.94 -8.71 0.06
N TYR A 93 3.11 -9.51 -0.99
CA TYR A 93 2.00 -10.01 -1.81
C TYR A 93 1.00 -10.89 -1.02
N LYS A 94 1.41 -11.45 0.10
CA LYS A 94 0.55 -12.28 0.97
C LYS A 94 -0.30 -11.44 1.95
N VAL A 95 -0.01 -10.16 2.05
CA VAL A 95 -0.64 -9.24 3.00
C VAL A 95 -1.10 -8.04 2.19
N ASN A 96 -2.34 -7.94 1.84
CA ASN A 96 -3.04 -6.88 1.08
C ASN A 96 -2.43 -5.44 1.20
N ALA A 97 -1.11 -5.31 1.02
CA ALA A 97 -0.41 -4.04 1.05
C ALA A 97 -0.68 -3.23 -0.24
N VAL A 98 -0.79 -1.93 -0.09
CA VAL A 98 -0.95 -1.02 -1.24
C VAL A 98 0.35 -0.88 -2.00
N ASP A 99 1.46 -0.74 -1.27
CA ASP A 99 2.80 -0.60 -1.82
C ASP A 99 3.87 -0.93 -0.78
N TYR A 100 5.12 -0.82 -1.22
CA TYR A 100 6.31 -1.18 -0.49
C TYR A 100 7.43 -0.16 -0.78
N LEU A 101 8.02 0.41 0.27
CA LEU A 101 9.10 1.40 0.18
C LEU A 101 10.39 0.84 0.77
N LEU A 102 11.42 0.71 -0.05
CA LEU A 102 12.75 0.27 0.38
C LEU A 102 13.56 1.47 0.88
N LYS A 103 13.98 1.43 2.14
CA LYS A 103 14.85 2.44 2.75
C LYS A 103 16.27 2.36 2.16
N PRO A 104 16.93 3.47 1.82
CA PRO A 104 16.42 4.83 1.86
C PRO A 104 15.55 5.15 0.63
N PHE A 105 14.40 5.79 0.82
CA PHE A 105 13.49 6.22 -0.25
C PHE A 105 13.35 7.74 -0.32
N ALA A 106 13.18 8.26 -1.53
CA ALA A 106 12.96 9.68 -1.76
C ALA A 106 11.48 10.06 -1.63
N TYR A 107 11.20 11.37 -1.51
CA TYR A 107 9.82 11.88 -1.51
C TYR A 107 9.02 11.45 -2.74
N THR A 108 9.66 11.32 -3.89
CA THR A 108 9.03 10.86 -5.14
C THR A 108 8.50 9.44 -5.04
N ASP A 109 9.21 8.55 -4.34
CA ASP A 109 8.79 7.16 -4.15
C ASP A 109 7.65 7.08 -3.15
N PHE A 110 7.76 7.83 -2.04
CA PHE A 110 6.69 8.02 -1.07
C PHE A 110 5.42 8.55 -1.74
N LEU A 111 5.52 9.60 -2.56
CA LEU A 111 4.38 10.21 -3.23
C LEU A 111 3.67 9.24 -4.18
N LYS A 112 4.42 8.42 -4.94
CA LYS A 112 3.85 7.38 -5.80
C LYS A 112 3.07 6.34 -5.01
N ALA A 113 3.61 5.88 -3.88
CA ALA A 113 2.95 4.93 -3.01
C ALA A 113 1.66 5.52 -2.39
N ALA A 114 1.73 6.77 -1.92
CA ALA A 114 0.57 7.50 -1.38
C ALA A 114 -0.53 7.72 -2.45
N GLN A 115 -0.15 8.04 -3.69
CA GLN A 115 -1.10 8.16 -4.80
C GLN A 115 -1.80 6.84 -5.13
N LYS A 116 -1.12 5.70 -5.03
CA LYS A 116 -1.78 4.38 -5.18
C LYS A 116 -2.82 4.15 -4.10
N ALA A 117 -2.53 4.54 -2.86
CA ALA A 117 -3.50 4.44 -1.76
C ALA A 117 -4.73 5.32 -2.03
N LEU A 118 -4.52 6.57 -2.43
CA LEU A 118 -5.60 7.49 -2.78
C LEU A 118 -6.51 6.90 -3.87
N GLN A 119 -5.93 6.41 -4.97
CA GLN A 119 -6.71 5.76 -6.05
C GLN A 119 -7.51 4.58 -5.54
N TRP A 120 -6.96 3.80 -4.62
CA TRP A 120 -7.65 2.67 -4.03
C TRP A 120 -8.87 3.14 -3.21
N PHE A 121 -8.74 4.19 -2.40
CA PHE A 121 -9.83 4.75 -1.60
C PHE A 121 -10.93 5.35 -2.48
N GLU A 122 -10.58 6.08 -3.53
CA GLU A 122 -11.54 6.64 -4.49
C GLU A 122 -12.39 5.54 -5.16
N LEU A 123 -11.77 4.44 -5.57
CA LEU A 123 -12.47 3.30 -6.17
C LEU A 123 -13.36 2.58 -5.15
N SER A 124 -12.95 2.52 -3.88
CA SER A 124 -13.69 1.83 -2.83
C SER A 124 -14.87 2.64 -2.29
N SER A 125 -14.78 3.97 -2.33
CA SER A 125 -15.80 4.88 -1.77
C SER A 125 -17.00 5.11 -2.69
N GLY A 126 -16.98 4.64 -3.93
CA GLY A 126 -18.08 4.83 -4.89
C GLY A 126 -18.37 6.29 -5.28
N THR A 127 -17.52 7.24 -4.87
CA THR A 127 -17.66 8.67 -5.17
C THR A 127 -16.84 9.12 -6.38
N GLY A 128 -16.08 8.20 -6.98
CA GLY A 128 -15.44 8.43 -8.26
C GLY A 128 -16.52 8.43 -9.34
N GLU A 129 -16.79 9.59 -9.95
CA GLU A 129 -17.41 9.57 -11.27
C GLU A 129 -16.65 8.52 -12.10
N MET A 130 -17.40 7.58 -12.69
CA MET A 130 -16.87 6.60 -13.63
C MET A 130 -16.24 7.31 -14.83
N HIS A 131 -15.06 7.86 -14.65
CA HIS A 131 -14.07 7.84 -15.69
C HIS A 131 -13.38 6.47 -15.58
N SER A 132 -14.13 5.44 -15.88
CA SER A 132 -13.60 4.21 -16.41
C SER A 132 -12.86 4.60 -17.70
N PRO A 133 -11.54 4.65 -17.74
CA PRO A 133 -10.92 4.15 -18.92
C PRO A 133 -11.35 2.69 -18.89
N ASN A 134 -12.16 2.31 -19.82
CA ASN A 134 -12.54 0.94 -20.13
C ASN A 134 -11.27 0.09 -20.03
N LYS A 135 -11.00 -0.53 -18.86
CA LYS A 135 -9.83 -1.39 -18.68
C LYS A 135 -10.12 -2.70 -19.38
N SER A 136 -10.19 -2.60 -20.69
CA SER A 136 -10.31 -3.73 -21.59
C SER A 136 -8.98 -4.48 -21.75
N TYR A 137 -8.11 -4.47 -20.75
CA TYR A 137 -6.81 -5.16 -20.87
C TYR A 137 -6.34 -5.71 -19.51
N ILE A 138 -5.57 -6.79 -19.61
CA ILE A 138 -4.83 -7.39 -18.48
C ILE A 138 -3.32 -7.24 -18.71
N PHE A 139 -2.56 -7.18 -17.63
CA PHE A 139 -1.09 -7.24 -17.72
C PHE A 139 -0.62 -8.67 -17.47
N VAL A 140 0.16 -9.18 -18.41
CA VAL A 140 0.74 -10.51 -18.35
C VAL A 140 2.25 -10.42 -18.40
N LYS A 141 2.93 -11.12 -17.50
CA LYS A 141 4.38 -11.26 -17.53
C LYS A 141 4.76 -12.41 -18.45
N SER A 142 5.38 -12.10 -19.60
CA SER A 142 5.95 -13.07 -20.52
C SER A 142 7.38 -12.68 -20.86
N ASP A 143 8.31 -13.64 -20.82
CA ASP A 143 9.72 -13.44 -21.17
C ASP A 143 10.39 -12.27 -20.43
N TYR A 144 10.17 -12.17 -19.10
CA TYR A 144 10.66 -11.08 -18.24
C TYR A 144 10.13 -9.68 -18.61
N LYS A 145 9.12 -9.57 -19.48
CA LYS A 145 8.47 -8.31 -19.85
C LYS A 145 6.99 -8.33 -19.49
N LEU A 146 6.49 -7.19 -19.04
CA LEU A 146 5.05 -6.98 -18.86
C LEU A 146 4.45 -6.65 -20.20
N LYS A 147 3.50 -7.47 -20.66
CA LYS A 147 2.68 -7.23 -21.87
C LYS A 147 1.27 -6.85 -21.47
N GLN A 148 0.75 -5.79 -22.03
CA GLN A 148 -0.63 -5.37 -21.91
C GLN A 148 -1.45 -6.08 -22.97
N ILE A 149 -2.46 -6.84 -22.54
CA ILE A 149 -3.33 -7.62 -23.44
C ILE A 149 -4.75 -7.08 -23.31
N PRO A 150 -5.37 -6.60 -24.40
CA PRO A 150 -6.78 -6.22 -24.40
C PRO A 150 -7.67 -7.42 -24.08
N LEU A 151 -8.69 -7.22 -23.24
CA LEU A 151 -9.61 -8.29 -22.82
C LEU A 151 -10.44 -8.86 -23.99
N ASP A 152 -10.71 -8.05 -24.99
CA ASP A 152 -11.41 -8.45 -26.23
C ASP A 152 -10.59 -9.43 -27.09
N LYS A 153 -9.28 -9.52 -26.85
CA LYS A 153 -8.36 -10.47 -27.50
C LYS A 153 -8.07 -11.71 -26.65
N VAL A 154 -8.63 -11.80 -25.45
CA VAL A 154 -8.48 -12.96 -24.55
C VAL A 154 -9.60 -13.95 -24.87
N LEU A 155 -9.26 -15.11 -25.44
CA LEU A 155 -10.23 -16.15 -25.75
C LEU A 155 -10.59 -16.99 -24.53
N TYR A 156 -9.59 -17.35 -23.74
CA TYR A 156 -9.77 -18.07 -22.47
C TYR A 156 -8.50 -17.98 -21.61
N ILE A 157 -8.64 -18.24 -20.33
CA ILE A 157 -7.54 -18.32 -19.36
C ILE A 157 -7.57 -19.72 -18.77
N GLU A 158 -6.51 -20.49 -18.94
CA GLU A 158 -6.35 -21.83 -18.40
C GLU A 158 -5.24 -21.83 -17.34
N GLY A 159 -5.55 -22.32 -16.15
CA GLY A 159 -4.61 -22.47 -15.04
C GLY A 159 -4.00 -23.87 -15.05
N LEU A 160 -2.84 -24.04 -15.64
CA LEU A 160 -1.99 -25.20 -15.40
C LEU A 160 -1.14 -24.94 -14.17
N LYS A 161 -1.00 -25.91 -13.29
CA LYS A 161 -0.36 -25.77 -11.94
C LYS A 161 1.01 -25.08 -11.91
N LEU A 162 1.62 -24.69 -13.04
CA LEU A 162 2.94 -24.06 -13.14
C LEU A 162 3.09 -23.04 -14.29
N SER A 163 2.10 -22.76 -15.12
CA SER A 163 2.20 -21.70 -16.14
C SER A 163 0.82 -21.21 -16.58
N LEU A 164 0.74 -19.93 -16.79
CA LEU A 164 -0.46 -19.23 -17.22
C LEU A 164 -0.29 -18.74 -18.66
N ILE A 165 -1.30 -18.97 -19.49
CA ILE A 165 -1.73 -18.23 -20.67
C ILE A 165 -1.29 -18.81 -22.02
N HIS A 166 -2.28 -19.34 -22.74
CA HIS A 166 -2.30 -19.29 -24.20
C HIS A 166 -3.18 -18.13 -24.67
N ILE A 167 -2.61 -17.31 -25.52
CA ILE A 167 -3.31 -16.24 -26.24
C ILE A 167 -3.55 -16.71 -27.67
#